data_5bf841333404000f5a54a63ee5999588
#
_entry.id   5bf841333404000f5a54a63ee5999588
#
_cell.length_a   1.000
_cell.length_b   1.000
_cell.length_c   1.000
_cell.angle_alpha   90.00
_cell.angle_beta   90.00
_cell.angle_gamma   90.00
#
_symmetry.space_group_name_H-M   'P 1'
#
loop_
_entity.id
_entity.type
_entity.pdbx_description
1 polymer ?
#
loop_
_entity_poly.entity_id
_entity_poly.type
_entity_poly.pdbx_seq_one_letter_code
_entity_poly.pdbx_strand_id
1 'polypeptide(L)'
;IKSFARLSQDNMIAALNLNRQLVDSQYLYNVGEDTVTLSGDYSGWAIEPKGSDYVKIVINQIALQAITTDPVSMYVVNQGQLIDTLTLNPQNGVLSFEDVGYTISGKGRFLFVIESQDVRSQNPYNDPLKYKGFVVYPVTGDGATAQAADYSEQSTGNGISFNISAYLDSGVYVTNNLINYAKLLQNQFELDFLRMATTNSNVQSNRSERNITGVDLEKIYFETVDLKSDTVARRYNHQLKKAREALSRTFDNFLKEDSSFDVEIGVQ
;
A
#
# COMPACT_ATOMS: atom_id res chain seq x y z
N ILE A 1 12.63 25.26 -11.53
CA ILE A 1 11.91 24.45 -12.53
C ILE A 1 11.75 23.00 -12.07
N LYS A 2 12.85 22.30 -11.65
CA LYS A 2 12.75 20.88 -11.22
C LYS A 2 11.80 20.67 -10.04
N SER A 3 11.84 21.52 -9.02
CA SER A 3 10.94 21.46 -7.86
C SER A 3 9.48 21.66 -8.23
N PHE A 4 9.20 22.60 -9.15
CA PHE A 4 7.86 22.87 -9.63
C PHE A 4 7.30 21.71 -10.47
N ALA A 5 8.12 21.13 -11.36
CA ALA A 5 7.69 19.96 -12.14
C ALA A 5 7.37 18.75 -11.24
N ARG A 6 8.13 18.56 -10.16
CA ARG A 6 7.84 17.53 -9.17
C ARG A 6 6.53 17.78 -8.43
N LEU A 7 6.29 19.02 -8.01
CA LEU A 7 5.01 19.42 -7.40
C LEU A 7 3.81 19.12 -8.32
N SER A 8 3.91 19.46 -9.61
CA SER A 8 2.84 19.18 -10.57
C SER A 8 2.64 17.67 -10.79
N GLN A 9 3.71 16.89 -10.73
CA GLN A 9 3.61 15.43 -10.77
C GLN A 9 2.88 14.89 -9.53
N ASP A 10 3.24 15.36 -8.34
CA ASP A 10 2.61 14.95 -7.08
C ASP A 10 1.13 15.35 -7.06
N ASN A 11 0.78 16.55 -7.53
CA ASN A 11 -0.60 17.01 -7.66
C ASN A 11 -1.41 16.14 -8.64
N MET A 12 -0.84 15.76 -9.77
CA MET A 12 -1.47 14.87 -10.75
C MET A 12 -1.71 13.48 -10.16
N ILE A 13 -0.72 12.91 -9.48
CA ILE A 13 -0.84 11.60 -8.81
C ILE A 13 -1.93 11.64 -7.74
N ALA A 14 -1.95 12.69 -6.92
CA ALA A 14 -3.00 12.89 -5.92
C ALA A 14 -4.40 13.01 -6.55
N ALA A 15 -4.52 13.73 -7.68
CA ALA A 15 -5.77 13.84 -8.42
C ALA A 15 -6.21 12.51 -9.05
N LEU A 16 -5.27 11.66 -9.45
CA LEU A 16 -5.54 10.32 -10.00
C LEU A 16 -5.79 9.27 -8.90
N ASN A 17 -5.66 9.62 -7.63
CA ASN A 17 -5.73 8.67 -6.52
C ASN A 17 -7.02 7.84 -6.56
N LEU A 18 -6.88 6.60 -6.98
CA LEU A 18 -7.91 5.57 -7.08
C LEU A 18 -7.40 4.33 -6.34
N ASN A 19 -7.00 4.49 -5.07
CA ASN A 19 -6.63 3.33 -4.26
C ASN A 19 -7.84 2.41 -4.17
N ARG A 20 -7.75 1.26 -4.85
CA ARG A 20 -8.81 0.27 -4.81
C ARG A 20 -8.54 -0.70 -3.68
N GLN A 21 -9.46 -0.74 -2.77
CA GLN A 21 -9.41 -1.68 -1.66
C GLN A 21 -9.60 -3.11 -2.15
N LEU A 22 -8.70 -4.00 -1.77
CA LEU A 22 -8.73 -5.42 -2.09
C LEU A 22 -9.25 -6.23 -0.89
N VAL A 23 -8.76 -5.89 0.30
CA VAL A 23 -9.11 -6.52 1.56
C VAL A 23 -9.33 -5.43 2.61
N ASP A 24 -10.45 -5.50 3.33
CA ASP A 24 -10.82 -4.57 4.38
C ASP A 24 -10.64 -5.21 5.75
N SER A 25 -9.65 -4.75 6.50
CA SER A 25 -9.47 -5.02 7.94
C SER A 25 -9.80 -6.46 8.36
N GLN A 26 -9.15 -7.44 7.75
CA GLN A 26 -9.36 -8.86 8.06
C GLN A 26 -8.30 -9.36 9.03
N TYR A 27 -8.75 -10.16 9.99
CA TYR A 27 -7.88 -10.86 10.93
C TYR A 27 -7.50 -12.24 10.38
N LEU A 28 -6.24 -12.67 10.60
CA LEU A 28 -5.86 -14.06 10.36
C LEU A 28 -6.64 -14.98 11.31
N TYR A 29 -6.63 -14.63 12.60
CA TYR A 29 -7.49 -15.17 13.65
C TYR A 29 -7.56 -14.17 14.81
N ASN A 30 -8.58 -14.28 15.63
CA ASN A 30 -8.85 -13.35 16.74
C ASN A 30 -9.06 -14.03 18.10
N VAL A 31 -8.89 -15.35 18.15
CA VAL A 31 -9.02 -16.15 19.36
C VAL A 31 -7.70 -16.88 19.59
N GLY A 32 -7.18 -16.78 20.80
CA GLY A 32 -6.02 -17.57 21.24
C GLY A 32 -6.40 -19.03 21.49
N GLU A 33 -5.49 -19.94 21.20
CA GLU A 33 -5.63 -21.36 21.46
C GLU A 33 -4.64 -21.88 22.50
N ASP A 34 -4.66 -23.19 22.74
CA ASP A 34 -3.80 -23.81 23.73
C ASP A 34 -2.32 -23.58 23.45
N THR A 35 -1.58 -23.41 24.53
CA THR A 35 -0.14 -23.13 24.50
C THR A 35 0.64 -24.39 24.11
N VAL A 36 1.46 -24.29 23.08
CA VAL A 36 2.36 -25.35 22.62
C VAL A 36 3.77 -24.82 22.44
N THR A 37 4.76 -25.67 22.48
CA THR A 37 6.15 -25.33 22.16
C THR A 37 6.29 -25.30 20.64
N LEU A 38 6.71 -24.16 20.09
CA LEU A 38 7.01 -24.01 18.67
C LEU A 38 8.40 -24.60 18.37
N SER A 39 8.54 -25.09 17.14
CA SER A 39 9.82 -25.56 16.61
C SER A 39 10.61 -24.42 15.97
N GLY A 40 11.94 -24.58 15.91
CA GLY A 40 12.84 -23.60 15.31
C GLY A 40 13.22 -22.46 16.25
N ASP A 41 14.22 -21.67 15.84
CA ASP A 41 14.69 -20.50 16.62
C ASP A 41 13.74 -19.31 16.44
N TYR A 42 13.13 -19.17 15.24
CA TYR A 42 12.21 -18.10 14.88
C TYR A 42 10.89 -18.66 14.36
N SER A 43 9.80 -18.04 14.73
CA SER A 43 8.44 -18.36 14.24
C SER A 43 7.69 -17.09 13.84
N GLY A 44 6.84 -17.21 12.83
CA GLY A 44 6.05 -16.06 12.37
C GLY A 44 5.27 -16.35 11.10
N TRP A 45 5.07 -15.29 10.33
CA TRP A 45 4.29 -15.34 9.10
C TRP A 45 5.07 -14.74 7.93
N ALA A 46 4.92 -15.38 6.78
CA ALA A 46 5.30 -14.82 5.50
C ALA A 46 4.10 -14.14 4.87
N ILE A 47 4.30 -12.91 4.38
CA ILE A 47 3.35 -12.17 3.56
C ILE A 47 4.01 -11.94 2.21
N GLU A 48 3.40 -12.46 1.16
CA GLU A 48 3.97 -12.42 -0.18
C GLU A 48 2.99 -11.76 -1.15
N PRO A 49 3.25 -10.51 -1.60
CA PRO A 49 2.46 -9.88 -2.65
C PRO A 49 2.52 -10.71 -3.94
N LYS A 50 1.36 -10.97 -4.55
CA LYS A 50 1.21 -11.74 -5.78
C LYS A 50 0.55 -10.91 -6.86
N GLY A 51 0.83 -11.24 -8.11
CA GLY A 51 0.14 -10.72 -9.29
C GLY A 51 0.48 -9.28 -9.71
N SER A 52 0.90 -8.40 -8.80
CA SER A 52 1.18 -7.01 -9.14
C SER A 52 2.16 -6.35 -8.17
N ASP A 53 3.09 -5.57 -8.73
CA ASP A 53 4.00 -4.70 -7.97
C ASP A 53 3.29 -3.51 -7.31
N TYR A 54 2.01 -3.36 -7.57
CA TYR A 54 1.18 -2.24 -7.14
C TYR A 54 0.32 -2.56 -5.93
N VAL A 55 0.46 -3.75 -5.35
CA VAL A 55 -0.22 -4.12 -4.12
C VAL A 55 0.50 -3.46 -2.94
N LYS A 56 -0.27 -2.71 -2.16
CA LYS A 56 0.11 -2.12 -0.89
C LYS A 56 -0.65 -2.82 0.22
N ILE A 57 0.07 -3.39 1.17
CA ILE A 57 -0.51 -4.08 2.32
C ILE A 57 -0.27 -3.23 3.55
N VAL A 58 -1.31 -3.04 4.35
CA VAL A 58 -1.23 -2.34 5.63
C VAL A 58 -1.57 -3.32 6.74
N ILE A 59 -0.61 -3.57 7.61
CA ILE A 59 -0.82 -4.29 8.85
C ILE A 59 -1.32 -3.26 9.86
N ASN A 60 -2.62 -3.27 10.13
CA ASN A 60 -3.26 -2.32 11.03
C ASN A 60 -2.87 -2.64 12.48
N GLN A 61 -2.97 -3.92 12.85
CA GLN A 61 -2.68 -4.43 14.17
C GLN A 61 -1.87 -5.71 14.08
N ILE A 62 -1.04 -5.94 15.09
CA ILE A 62 -0.36 -7.21 15.33
C ILE A 62 -0.84 -7.74 16.68
N ALA A 63 -1.19 -9.02 16.72
CA ALA A 63 -1.51 -9.69 17.97
C ALA A 63 -0.44 -10.72 18.27
N LEU A 64 -0.10 -10.82 19.54
CA LEU A 64 0.86 -11.79 20.06
C LEU A 64 0.28 -12.47 21.29
N GLN A 65 0.26 -13.82 21.26
CA GLN A 65 0.01 -14.63 22.44
C GLN A 65 1.37 -15.13 22.98
N ALA A 66 1.92 -14.41 23.93
CA ALA A 66 3.20 -14.71 24.57
C ALA A 66 3.01 -15.19 26.01
N ILE A 67 4.04 -15.82 26.57
CA ILE A 67 4.08 -16.20 27.99
C ILE A 67 4.77 -15.16 28.86
N THR A 68 5.18 -14.06 28.29
CA THR A 68 5.86 -12.96 28.98
C THR A 68 5.03 -11.69 28.89
N THR A 69 5.31 -10.76 29.79
CA THR A 69 4.86 -9.37 29.73
C THR A 69 6.01 -8.44 29.32
N ASP A 70 7.21 -8.97 29.13
CA ASP A 70 8.34 -8.20 28.65
C ASP A 70 8.16 -7.86 27.17
N PRO A 71 8.70 -6.73 26.71
CA PRO A 71 8.65 -6.35 25.31
C PRO A 71 9.31 -7.41 24.40
N VAL A 72 8.63 -7.80 23.35
CA VAL A 72 9.10 -8.79 22.37
C VAL A 72 9.44 -8.08 21.06
N SER A 73 10.59 -8.41 20.49
CA SER A 73 11.03 -7.88 19.20
C SER A 73 10.48 -8.73 18.06
N MET A 74 9.72 -8.10 17.16
CA MET A 74 9.32 -8.70 15.89
C MET A 74 10.20 -8.17 14.78
N TYR A 75 10.90 -9.07 14.11
CA TYR A 75 11.80 -8.76 13.02
C TYR A 75 11.06 -8.80 11.69
N VAL A 76 11.20 -7.75 10.89
CA VAL A 76 10.68 -7.69 9.52
C VAL A 76 11.83 -7.95 8.56
N VAL A 77 11.79 -9.10 7.87
CA VAL A 77 12.86 -9.53 6.96
C VAL A 77 12.32 -9.64 5.54
N ASN A 78 13.06 -9.09 4.58
CA ASN A 78 12.76 -9.26 3.15
C ASN A 78 14.04 -9.59 2.40
N GLN A 79 14.02 -10.62 1.57
CA GLN A 79 15.16 -11.07 0.76
C GLN A 79 16.46 -11.27 1.56
N GLY A 80 16.34 -11.82 2.78
CA GLY A 80 17.49 -12.04 3.68
C GLY A 80 18.07 -10.77 4.32
N GLN A 81 17.37 -9.64 4.22
CA GLN A 81 17.76 -8.40 4.87
C GLN A 81 16.75 -8.01 5.97
N LEU A 82 17.26 -7.62 7.11
CA LEU A 82 16.44 -7.03 8.16
C LEU A 82 16.00 -5.62 7.70
N ILE A 83 14.69 -5.44 7.49
CA ILE A 83 14.12 -4.16 7.05
C ILE A 83 13.76 -3.29 8.24
N ASP A 84 13.19 -3.92 9.30
CA ASP A 84 12.71 -3.21 10.47
C ASP A 84 12.64 -4.13 11.69
N THR A 85 12.48 -3.55 12.88
CA THR A 85 12.22 -4.27 14.12
C THR A 85 11.11 -3.55 14.86
N LEU A 86 9.99 -4.23 15.06
CA LEU A 86 8.83 -3.74 15.79
C LEU A 86 8.91 -4.25 17.23
N THR A 87 8.61 -3.38 18.18
CA THR A 87 8.51 -3.77 19.60
C THR A 87 7.05 -3.98 19.96
N LEU A 88 6.71 -5.17 20.43
CA LEU A 88 5.37 -5.55 20.86
C LEU A 88 5.36 -5.70 22.38
N ASN A 89 4.25 -5.33 23.02
CA ASN A 89 4.06 -5.39 24.48
C ASN A 89 2.94 -6.39 24.83
N PRO A 90 3.25 -7.69 24.86
CA PRO A 90 2.24 -8.72 25.02
C PRO A 90 1.65 -8.75 26.42
N GLN A 91 0.47 -9.34 26.54
CA GLN A 91 -0.14 -9.72 27.79
C GLN A 91 0.04 -11.23 28.00
N ASN A 92 0.57 -11.63 29.16
CA ASN A 92 0.88 -13.02 29.45
C ASN A 92 -0.33 -13.97 29.22
N GLY A 93 -0.16 -14.93 28.34
CA GLY A 93 -1.15 -15.97 28.04
C GLY A 93 -2.39 -15.50 27.25
N VAL A 94 -2.47 -14.23 26.88
CA VAL A 94 -3.63 -13.65 26.17
C VAL A 94 -3.20 -13.19 24.78
N LEU A 95 -4.03 -13.45 23.77
CA LEU A 95 -3.84 -12.87 22.45
C LEU A 95 -4.19 -11.37 22.51
N SER A 96 -3.16 -10.53 22.60
CA SER A 96 -3.31 -9.08 22.74
C SER A 96 -2.97 -8.37 21.42
N PHE A 97 -3.86 -7.48 20.96
CA PHE A 97 -3.70 -6.71 19.73
C PHE A 97 -3.11 -5.34 20.01
N GLU A 98 -2.09 -4.97 19.25
CA GLU A 98 -1.46 -3.65 19.28
C GLU A 98 -1.58 -2.98 17.92
N ASP A 99 -1.91 -1.68 17.93
CA ASP A 99 -1.98 -0.87 16.71
C ASP A 99 -0.56 -0.54 16.23
N VAL A 100 -0.24 -0.92 14.99
CA VAL A 100 1.10 -0.69 14.43
C VAL A 100 1.08 0.14 13.15
N GLY A 101 0.04 0.06 12.34
CA GLY A 101 -0.09 0.82 11.10
C GLY A 101 1.07 0.58 10.11
N TYR A 102 1.66 -0.61 10.09
CA TYR A 102 2.86 -0.90 9.30
C TYR A 102 2.50 -1.14 7.84
N THR A 103 3.16 -0.45 6.93
CA THR A 103 2.91 -0.56 5.50
C THR A 103 4.03 -1.30 4.80
N ILE A 104 3.67 -2.37 4.07
CA ILE A 104 4.56 -3.08 3.15
C ILE A 104 4.15 -2.81 1.70
N SER A 105 5.15 -2.54 0.88
CA SER A 105 5.00 -2.37 -0.56
C SER A 105 6.22 -2.95 -1.27
N GLY A 106 6.04 -3.46 -2.47
CA GLY A 106 7.12 -4.04 -3.27
C GLY A 106 7.00 -5.54 -3.45
N LYS A 107 8.09 -6.12 -3.96
CA LYS A 107 8.16 -7.52 -4.35
C LYS A 107 8.81 -8.41 -3.30
N GLY A 108 8.49 -9.68 -3.40
CA GLY A 108 9.12 -10.72 -2.62
C GLY A 108 8.40 -11.04 -1.32
N ARG A 109 8.98 -11.96 -0.60
CA ARG A 109 8.46 -12.50 0.64
C ARG A 109 8.88 -11.62 1.82
N PHE A 110 7.93 -11.04 2.50
CA PHE A 110 8.14 -10.33 3.77
C PHE A 110 7.88 -11.29 4.92
N LEU A 111 8.86 -11.45 5.79
CA LEU A 111 8.78 -12.28 6.98
C LEU A 111 8.57 -11.40 8.20
N PHE A 112 7.56 -11.70 8.99
CA PHE A 112 7.30 -11.10 10.29
C PHE A 112 7.50 -12.18 11.34
N VAL A 113 8.65 -12.19 11.99
CA VAL A 113 9.08 -13.29 12.85
C VAL A 113 9.56 -12.80 14.19
N ILE A 114 9.38 -13.63 15.21
CA ILE A 114 9.88 -13.43 16.58
C ILE A 114 10.64 -14.67 17.02
N GLU A 115 11.39 -14.58 18.13
CA GLU A 115 12.01 -15.75 18.73
C GLU A 115 10.94 -16.75 19.19
N SER A 116 11.08 -18.01 18.80
CA SER A 116 10.06 -19.03 19.05
C SER A 116 9.78 -19.28 20.52
N GLN A 117 10.74 -19.00 21.38
CA GLN A 117 10.59 -19.10 22.84
C GLN A 117 9.57 -18.11 23.42
N ASP A 118 9.30 -17.01 22.73
CA ASP A 118 8.39 -15.95 23.18
C ASP A 118 6.95 -16.19 22.78
N VAL A 119 6.71 -17.11 21.84
CA VAL A 119 5.38 -17.45 21.34
C VAL A 119 4.98 -18.84 21.77
N ARG A 120 3.76 -18.99 22.22
CA ARG A 120 3.26 -20.28 22.72
C ARG A 120 1.83 -20.60 22.36
N SER A 121 1.43 -20.28 21.17
CA SER A 121 0.13 -20.73 20.70
C SER A 121 0.28 -21.36 19.31
N GLN A 122 -0.38 -22.46 19.11
CA GLN A 122 -0.50 -23.12 17.84
C GLN A 122 -1.94 -23.06 17.41
N ASN A 123 -2.23 -22.35 16.33
CA ASN A 123 -3.55 -22.33 15.76
C ASN A 123 -3.64 -23.33 14.62
N PRO A 124 -4.78 -24.03 14.47
CA PRO A 124 -4.96 -24.87 13.30
C PRO A 124 -4.86 -24.03 12.04
N TYR A 125 -3.96 -24.43 11.17
CA TYR A 125 -3.73 -23.81 9.89
C TYR A 125 -3.83 -24.86 8.81
N ASN A 126 -4.91 -24.89 8.08
CA ASN A 126 -5.18 -25.97 7.12
C ASN A 126 -4.80 -25.61 5.69
N ASP A 127 -4.75 -24.31 5.36
CA ASP A 127 -4.43 -23.84 4.01
C ASP A 127 -3.81 -22.43 4.04
N PRO A 128 -2.92 -22.10 3.08
CA PRO A 128 -2.43 -20.75 2.89
C PRO A 128 -3.60 -19.78 2.72
N LEU A 129 -3.69 -18.79 3.60
CA LEU A 129 -4.71 -17.76 3.47
C LEU A 129 -4.44 -16.97 2.20
N LYS A 130 -5.27 -17.21 1.19
CA LYS A 130 -5.20 -16.55 -0.09
C LYS A 130 -6.12 -15.33 -0.09
N TYR A 131 -5.52 -14.18 -0.11
CA TYR A 131 -6.24 -12.92 -0.30
C TYR A 131 -6.05 -12.44 -1.74
N LYS A 132 -6.92 -11.55 -2.18
CA LYS A 132 -6.71 -10.89 -3.47
C LYS A 132 -5.40 -10.10 -3.45
N GLY A 133 -4.48 -10.48 -4.33
CA GLY A 133 -3.20 -9.80 -4.52
C GLY A 133 -2.08 -10.18 -3.55
N PHE A 134 -2.28 -11.11 -2.59
CA PHE A 134 -1.22 -11.60 -1.72
C PHE A 134 -1.55 -12.96 -1.09
N VAL A 135 -0.51 -13.60 -0.56
CA VAL A 135 -0.63 -14.87 0.19
C VAL A 135 -0.02 -14.68 1.56
N VAL A 136 -0.65 -15.30 2.58
CA VAL A 136 -0.13 -15.32 3.95
C VAL A 136 -0.03 -16.77 4.39
N TYR A 137 1.14 -17.16 4.93
CA TYR A 137 1.36 -18.51 5.44
C TYR A 137 2.36 -18.51 6.61
N PRO A 138 2.23 -19.47 7.56
CA PRO A 138 3.11 -19.53 8.71
C PRO A 138 4.48 -20.07 8.34
N VAL A 139 5.51 -19.57 9.01
CA VAL A 139 6.89 -19.99 8.80
C VAL A 139 7.61 -20.24 10.13
N THR A 140 8.58 -21.14 10.07
CA THR A 140 9.60 -21.30 11.09
C THR A 140 10.99 -21.25 10.47
N GLY A 141 12.00 -20.84 11.23
CA GLY A 141 13.36 -20.76 10.75
C GLY A 141 14.37 -21.10 11.84
N ASP A 142 15.46 -21.71 11.43
CA ASP A 142 16.61 -22.06 12.27
C ASP A 142 17.80 -21.20 11.85
N GLY A 143 18.42 -20.49 12.80
CA GLY A 143 19.57 -19.64 12.53
C GLY A 143 19.95 -18.74 13.68
N ALA A 144 21.16 -18.21 13.63
CA ALA A 144 21.69 -17.34 14.67
C ALA A 144 21.04 -15.96 14.73
N THR A 145 20.43 -15.51 13.66
CA THR A 145 19.71 -14.22 13.56
C THR A 145 18.52 -14.35 12.62
N ALA A 146 17.51 -13.52 12.82
CA ALA A 146 16.28 -13.57 12.01
C ALA A 146 16.53 -13.43 10.49
N GLN A 147 17.49 -12.58 10.06
CA GLN A 147 17.82 -12.42 8.65
C GLN A 147 18.66 -13.57 8.05
N ALA A 148 19.37 -14.33 8.89
CA ALA A 148 20.23 -15.44 8.48
C ALA A 148 19.57 -16.80 8.68
N ALA A 149 18.37 -16.85 9.25
CA ALA A 149 17.64 -18.08 9.46
C ALA A 149 17.11 -18.67 8.13
N ASP A 150 17.12 -19.98 8.05
CA ASP A 150 16.54 -20.73 6.93
C ASP A 150 15.06 -21.00 7.21
N TYR A 151 14.18 -20.32 6.48
CA TYR A 151 12.75 -20.33 6.72
C TYR A 151 12.03 -21.35 5.86
N SER A 152 11.25 -22.22 6.49
CA SER A 152 10.34 -23.16 5.88
C SER A 152 8.88 -22.88 6.24
N GLU A 153 7.97 -23.24 5.33
CA GLU A 153 6.53 -23.18 5.58
C GLU A 153 6.12 -24.23 6.59
N GLN A 154 5.19 -23.86 7.48
CA GLN A 154 4.62 -24.73 8.49
C GLN A 154 3.20 -25.15 8.12
N SER A 155 2.78 -26.32 8.62
CA SER A 155 1.39 -26.81 8.49
C SER A 155 0.46 -26.27 9.58
N THR A 156 1.02 -25.62 10.60
CA THR A 156 0.28 -25.09 11.73
C THR A 156 0.61 -23.63 11.94
N GLY A 157 -0.39 -22.84 12.35
CA GLY A 157 -0.18 -21.44 12.74
C GLY A 157 0.58 -21.32 14.06
N ASN A 158 0.88 -20.11 14.39
CA ASN A 158 1.61 -19.74 15.62
C ASN A 158 0.81 -18.66 16.39
N GLY A 159 1.28 -18.27 17.58
CA GLY A 159 0.62 -17.29 18.44
C GLY A 159 0.66 -15.85 17.96
N ILE A 160 0.91 -15.62 16.67
CA ILE A 160 0.94 -14.30 16.04
C ILE A 160 -0.22 -14.17 15.07
N SER A 161 -0.99 -13.09 15.17
CA SER A 161 -2.06 -12.75 14.22
C SER A 161 -1.91 -11.33 13.72
N PHE A 162 -2.51 -11.05 12.58
CA PHE A 162 -2.52 -9.74 11.96
C PHE A 162 -3.95 -9.32 11.63
N ASN A 163 -4.21 -8.02 11.79
CA ASN A 163 -5.31 -7.35 11.11
C ASN A 163 -4.74 -6.68 9.87
N ILE A 164 -5.16 -7.11 8.69
CA ILE A 164 -4.59 -6.73 7.40
C ILE A 164 -5.63 -6.02 6.55
N SER A 165 -5.23 -4.89 5.95
CA SER A 165 -5.91 -4.25 4.83
C SER A 165 -4.99 -4.25 3.62
N ALA A 166 -5.54 -4.39 2.41
CA ALA A 166 -4.76 -4.34 1.19
C ALA A 166 -5.43 -3.45 0.14
N TYR A 167 -4.60 -2.80 -0.67
CA TYR A 167 -5.01 -1.85 -1.70
C TYR A 167 -4.17 -2.03 -2.96
N LEU A 168 -4.76 -1.73 -4.13
CA LEU A 168 -3.99 -1.40 -5.33
C LEU A 168 -3.58 0.07 -5.25
N ASP A 169 -2.27 0.34 -5.28
CA ASP A 169 -1.69 1.68 -5.19
C ASP A 169 -1.57 2.31 -6.58
N SER A 170 -2.51 3.21 -6.88
CA SER A 170 -2.51 3.95 -8.14
C SER A 170 -1.32 4.91 -8.27
N GLY A 171 -0.79 5.42 -7.17
CA GLY A 171 0.36 6.33 -7.17
C GLY A 171 1.61 5.64 -7.71
N VAL A 172 1.92 4.45 -7.22
CA VAL A 172 3.05 3.63 -7.71
C VAL A 172 2.84 3.24 -9.16
N TYR A 173 1.63 2.81 -9.54
CA TYR A 173 1.31 2.47 -10.94
C TYR A 173 1.54 3.64 -11.89
N VAL A 174 0.99 4.81 -11.58
CA VAL A 174 1.12 6.02 -12.40
C VAL A 174 2.58 6.47 -12.49
N THR A 175 3.32 6.41 -11.38
CA THR A 175 4.75 6.78 -11.35
C THR A 175 5.58 5.88 -12.26
N ASN A 176 5.34 4.58 -12.25
CA ASN A 176 6.06 3.63 -13.10
C ASN A 176 5.63 3.72 -14.58
N ASN A 177 4.48 4.31 -14.88
CA ASN A 177 3.92 4.45 -16.22
C ASN A 177 3.68 5.90 -16.65
N LEU A 178 4.51 6.85 -16.17
CA LEU A 178 4.34 8.30 -16.40
C LEU A 178 4.19 8.68 -17.87
N ILE A 179 4.82 7.95 -18.80
CA ILE A 179 4.71 8.21 -20.24
C ILE A 179 3.25 8.16 -20.72
N ASN A 180 2.45 7.27 -20.15
CA ASN A 180 1.02 7.13 -20.51
C ASN A 180 0.17 8.31 -20.00
N TYR A 181 0.69 9.05 -19.04
CA TYR A 181 0.05 10.20 -18.40
C TYR A 181 0.67 11.53 -18.80
N ALA A 182 1.61 11.55 -19.76
CA ALA A 182 2.38 12.73 -20.14
C ALA A 182 1.51 13.95 -20.49
N LYS A 183 0.42 13.74 -21.23
CA LYS A 183 -0.51 14.81 -21.60
C LYS A 183 -1.30 15.36 -20.41
N LEU A 184 -1.67 14.50 -19.45
CA LEU A 184 -2.31 14.92 -18.21
C LEU A 184 -1.34 15.72 -17.35
N LEU A 185 -0.08 15.26 -17.26
CA LEU A 185 0.98 15.94 -16.52
C LEU A 185 1.28 17.31 -17.13
N GLN A 186 1.30 17.44 -18.46
CA GLN A 186 1.46 18.72 -19.13
C GLN A 186 0.33 19.69 -18.74
N ASN A 187 -0.93 19.24 -18.83
CA ASN A 187 -2.08 20.07 -18.45
C ASN A 187 -2.06 20.44 -16.96
N GLN A 188 -1.63 19.53 -16.06
CA GLN A 188 -1.45 19.82 -14.64
C GLN A 188 -0.37 20.90 -14.43
N PHE A 189 0.75 20.79 -15.14
CA PHE A 189 1.83 21.78 -15.09
C PHE A 189 1.34 23.16 -15.55
N GLU A 190 0.59 23.24 -16.63
CA GLU A 190 -0.05 24.48 -17.13
C GLU A 190 -0.98 25.08 -16.08
N LEU A 191 -1.81 24.27 -15.42
CA LEU A 191 -2.72 24.72 -14.37
C LEU A 191 -1.96 25.27 -13.15
N ASP A 192 -0.98 24.53 -12.66
CA ASP A 192 -0.19 24.93 -11.49
C ASP A 192 0.60 26.21 -11.79
N PHE A 193 1.14 26.36 -13.02
CA PHE A 193 1.81 27.56 -13.47
C PHE A 193 0.87 28.76 -13.50
N LEU A 194 -0.31 28.64 -14.10
CA LEU A 194 -1.31 29.71 -14.14
C LEU A 194 -1.76 30.10 -12.74
N ARG A 195 -2.00 29.11 -11.88
CA ARG A 195 -2.35 29.36 -10.47
C ARG A 195 -1.25 30.14 -9.73
N MET A 196 0.01 29.74 -9.92
CA MET A 196 1.13 30.46 -9.33
C MET A 196 1.25 31.88 -9.88
N ALA A 197 1.06 32.08 -11.17
CA ALA A 197 1.12 33.38 -11.82
C ALA A 197 -0.02 34.32 -11.34
N THR A 198 -1.23 33.80 -11.10
CA THR A 198 -2.37 34.59 -10.62
C THR A 198 -2.26 34.92 -9.12
N THR A 199 -1.63 34.05 -8.32
CA THR A 199 -1.49 34.26 -6.86
C THR A 199 -0.26 35.04 -6.47
N ASN A 200 0.70 35.26 -7.38
CA ASN A 200 1.96 35.92 -7.05
C ASN A 200 1.79 37.45 -7.02
N SER A 201 1.74 38.03 -5.82
CA SER A 201 1.51 39.49 -5.58
C SER A 201 2.58 40.41 -6.19
N ASN A 202 3.76 39.87 -6.55
CA ASN A 202 4.81 40.65 -7.24
C ASN A 202 4.44 41.02 -8.70
N VAL A 203 3.34 40.50 -9.23
CA VAL A 203 2.74 40.91 -10.49
C VAL A 203 1.94 42.22 -10.36
N GLN A 204 1.78 42.80 -9.16
CA GLN A 204 0.89 43.93 -8.89
C GLN A 204 1.50 45.35 -9.06
N SER A 205 2.70 45.54 -9.57
CA SER A 205 3.35 46.85 -9.54
C SER A 205 2.98 47.87 -10.67
N ASN A 206 2.20 47.50 -11.69
CA ASN A 206 1.63 48.42 -12.69
C ASN A 206 0.13 48.16 -12.88
N ARG A 207 -0.70 49.00 -12.27
CA ARG A 207 -2.13 48.74 -12.04
C ARG A 207 -3.04 48.64 -13.27
N SER A 208 -2.75 49.25 -14.41
CA SER A 208 -3.68 49.29 -15.54
C SER A 208 -3.48 48.11 -16.54
N GLU A 209 -2.27 47.84 -16.95
CA GLU A 209 -1.99 46.75 -17.91
C GLU A 209 -2.06 45.35 -17.28
N ARG A 210 -1.79 45.26 -15.98
CA ARG A 210 -1.80 43.99 -15.25
C ARG A 210 -3.18 43.56 -14.78
N ASN A 211 -4.10 44.47 -14.53
CA ASN A 211 -5.49 44.10 -14.26
C ASN A 211 -6.11 43.38 -15.46
N ILE A 212 -5.77 43.78 -16.67
CA ILE A 212 -6.24 43.12 -17.91
C ILE A 212 -5.60 41.72 -18.01
N THR A 213 -4.30 41.63 -17.79
CA THR A 213 -3.59 40.32 -17.85
C THR A 213 -4.01 39.39 -16.72
N GLY A 214 -4.27 39.89 -15.53
CA GLY A 214 -4.80 39.10 -14.39
C GLY A 214 -6.20 38.56 -14.68
N VAL A 215 -7.09 39.41 -15.21
CA VAL A 215 -8.44 39.00 -15.61
C VAL A 215 -8.41 37.99 -16.77
N ASP A 216 -7.50 38.16 -17.73
CA ASP A 216 -7.36 37.23 -18.85
C ASP A 216 -6.78 35.89 -18.39
N LEU A 217 -5.81 35.87 -17.49
CA LEU A 217 -5.30 34.64 -16.87
C LEU A 217 -6.36 33.96 -16.01
N GLU A 218 -7.13 34.73 -15.26
CA GLU A 218 -8.23 34.24 -14.46
C GLU A 218 -9.35 33.64 -15.35
N LYS A 219 -9.67 34.26 -16.48
CA LYS A 219 -10.58 33.71 -17.50
C LYS A 219 -10.05 32.41 -18.09
N ILE A 220 -8.79 32.35 -18.48
CA ILE A 220 -8.16 31.13 -19.00
C ILE A 220 -8.19 30.00 -17.95
N TYR A 221 -8.09 30.35 -16.69
CA TYR A 221 -8.09 29.40 -15.58
C TYR A 221 -9.51 28.98 -15.16
N PHE A 222 -10.43 29.95 -14.99
CA PHE A 222 -11.74 29.75 -14.35
C PHE A 222 -12.95 29.69 -15.28
N GLU A 223 -12.84 30.01 -16.55
CA GLU A 223 -13.99 29.90 -17.46
C GLU A 223 -14.39 28.45 -17.69
N THR A 224 -14.89 27.85 -16.61
CA THR A 224 -15.57 26.56 -16.62
C THR A 224 -17.02 26.68 -17.03
N VAL A 225 -17.56 27.89 -17.14
CA VAL A 225 -18.99 28.16 -17.30
C VAL A 225 -19.43 28.13 -18.76
N ASP A 226 -18.56 28.42 -19.70
CA ASP A 226 -18.88 28.27 -21.14
C ASP A 226 -18.38 26.93 -21.66
N LEU A 227 -19.33 26.01 -21.92
CA LEU A 227 -19.09 24.69 -22.48
C LEU A 227 -18.40 24.72 -23.86
N LYS A 228 -18.28 25.90 -24.48
CA LYS A 228 -17.62 26.11 -25.78
C LYS A 228 -16.17 26.60 -25.65
N SER A 229 -15.73 27.04 -24.49
CA SER A 229 -14.37 27.54 -24.33
C SER A 229 -13.35 26.39 -24.13
N ASP A 230 -12.22 26.45 -24.85
CA ASP A 230 -11.12 25.48 -24.73
C ASP A 230 -10.13 25.93 -23.65
N THR A 231 -10.59 25.99 -22.40
CA THR A 231 -9.78 26.40 -21.26
C THR A 231 -8.83 25.28 -20.81
N VAL A 232 -7.71 25.64 -20.17
CA VAL A 232 -6.74 24.68 -19.62
C VAL A 232 -7.40 23.78 -18.56
N ALA A 233 -8.24 24.35 -17.68
CA ALA A 233 -8.98 23.60 -16.67
C ALA A 233 -9.93 22.57 -17.30
N ARG A 234 -10.62 22.91 -18.38
CA ARG A 234 -11.50 21.98 -19.09
C ARG A 234 -10.73 20.86 -19.76
N ARG A 235 -9.62 21.17 -20.45
CA ARG A 235 -8.74 20.14 -21.02
C ARG A 235 -8.20 19.21 -19.95
N TYR A 236 -7.75 19.75 -18.83
CA TYR A 236 -7.29 18.96 -17.69
C TYR A 236 -8.37 18.03 -17.15
N ASN A 237 -9.55 18.55 -16.84
CA ASN A 237 -10.66 17.76 -16.29
C ASN A 237 -11.09 16.63 -17.25
N HIS A 238 -11.10 16.89 -18.55
CA HIS A 238 -11.40 15.87 -19.54
C HIS A 238 -10.33 14.77 -19.58
N GLN A 239 -9.05 15.14 -19.57
CA GLN A 239 -7.95 14.18 -19.53
C GLN A 239 -7.92 13.40 -18.20
N LEU A 240 -8.18 14.07 -17.08
CA LEU A 240 -8.25 13.43 -15.76
C LEU A 240 -9.35 12.37 -15.72
N LYS A 241 -10.54 12.69 -16.24
CA LYS A 241 -11.64 11.72 -16.32
C LYS A 241 -11.25 10.50 -17.15
N LYS A 242 -10.69 10.69 -18.34
CA LYS A 242 -10.22 9.60 -19.21
C LYS A 242 -9.13 8.76 -18.54
N ALA A 243 -8.19 9.42 -17.87
CA ALA A 243 -7.10 8.73 -17.18
C ALA A 243 -7.61 7.88 -16.00
N ARG A 244 -8.59 8.39 -15.23
CA ARG A 244 -9.24 7.63 -14.16
C ARG A 244 -10.00 6.42 -14.68
N GLU A 245 -10.75 6.58 -15.78
CA GLU A 245 -11.47 5.47 -16.41
C GLU A 245 -10.51 4.39 -16.93
N ALA A 246 -9.40 4.80 -17.57
CA ALA A 246 -8.38 3.87 -18.05
C ALA A 246 -7.69 3.13 -16.88
N LEU A 247 -7.34 3.85 -15.82
CA LEU A 247 -6.73 3.27 -14.61
C LEU A 247 -7.66 2.27 -13.92
N SER A 248 -8.95 2.62 -13.79
CA SER A 248 -9.96 1.72 -13.23
C SER A 248 -10.07 0.42 -14.04
N ARG A 249 -10.12 0.51 -15.37
CA ARG A 249 -10.15 -0.69 -16.25
C ARG A 249 -8.89 -1.55 -16.10
N THR A 250 -7.73 -0.91 -15.98
CA THR A 250 -6.46 -1.62 -15.78
C THR A 250 -6.49 -2.40 -14.47
N PHE A 251 -6.96 -1.77 -13.39
CA PHE A 251 -7.10 -2.45 -12.09
C PHE A 251 -8.16 -3.55 -12.10
N ASP A 252 -9.26 -3.37 -12.83
CA ASP A 252 -10.26 -4.42 -13.03
C ASP A 252 -9.68 -5.64 -13.76
N ASN A 253 -8.78 -5.43 -14.74
CA ASN A 253 -8.11 -6.51 -15.45
C ASN A 253 -7.13 -7.26 -14.54
N PHE A 254 -6.31 -6.58 -13.74
CA PHE A 254 -5.45 -7.24 -12.76
C PHE A 254 -6.22 -8.15 -11.81
N LEU A 255 -7.38 -7.71 -11.35
CA LEU A 255 -8.24 -8.50 -10.47
C LEU A 255 -8.89 -9.71 -11.15
N LYS A 256 -9.08 -9.66 -12.46
CA LYS A 256 -9.62 -10.79 -13.24
C LYS A 256 -8.55 -11.85 -13.53
N GLU A 257 -7.32 -11.42 -13.81
CA GLU A 257 -6.20 -12.34 -14.02
C GLU A 257 -5.89 -13.15 -12.76
N ASP A 258 -5.97 -12.51 -11.59
CA ASP A 258 -5.80 -13.19 -10.29
C ASP A 258 -6.92 -14.20 -9.99
N SER A 259 -8.13 -13.99 -10.50
CA SER A 259 -9.26 -14.90 -10.32
C SER A 259 -9.21 -16.16 -11.23
N SER A 260 -8.33 -16.19 -12.20
CA SER A 260 -8.16 -17.36 -13.08
C SER A 260 -7.39 -18.53 -12.42
N PHE A 261 -6.82 -18.34 -11.24
CA PHE A 261 -6.19 -19.41 -10.45
C PHE A 261 -7.15 -20.19 -9.55
N ASP A 262 -8.43 -19.77 -9.45
CA ASP A 262 -9.40 -20.40 -8.55
C ASP A 262 -10.25 -21.52 -9.20
N VAL A 263 -9.91 -22.01 -10.40
CA VAL A 263 -10.68 -23.07 -11.07
C VAL A 263 -9.78 -24.20 -11.51
N GLU A 264 -9.34 -25.00 -10.58
CA GLU A 264 -9.07 -26.43 -10.76
C GLU A 264 -9.10 -27.18 -9.42
N ILE A 265 -10.29 -27.27 -8.82
CA ILE A 265 -10.59 -28.43 -7.98
C ILE A 265 -11.46 -29.33 -8.83
N GLY A 266 -10.82 -30.21 -9.55
CA GLY A 266 -11.49 -31.29 -10.25
C GLY A 266 -12.18 -32.20 -9.25
N VAL A 267 -13.50 -32.24 -9.34
CA VAL A 267 -14.30 -33.34 -8.84
C VAL A 267 -13.98 -34.56 -9.72
N GLN A 268 -13.33 -35.54 -9.16
CA GLN A 268 -13.41 -36.94 -9.61
C GLN A 268 -14.01 -37.76 -8.48
#